data_3712b85e9f2e7543f37a287b900dacd1
#
_entry.id   3712b85e9f2e7543f37a287b900dacd1
#
_cell.length_a   1.000
_cell.length_b   1.000
_cell.length_c   1.000
_cell.angle_alpha   90.00
_cell.angle_beta   90.00
_cell.angle_gamma   90.00
#
_symmetry.space_group_name_H-M   'P 1'
#
loop_
_entity.id
_entity.type
_entity.pdbx_description
1 polymer ?
#
loop_
_entity_poly.entity_id
_entity_poly.type
_entity_poly.pdbx_seq_one_letter_code
_entity_poly.pdbx_strand_id
1 'polypeptide(L)'
;EMLKYVIKYVLDNCPEEINFCDQFVEKGLKKKLTDLVDAKFVRISHHDIVDILLKADQKWEFAPSYDDDIAKEHERYITEYFNGPVFIKDWPKDIKAYYMKVNPDNKTVAAVDLIVPVSGELMGGSQREENLDVLLKRMEEMHVEKDGIEWYLDTRRYGGCVHSGFGMGFERLIMYLTGVDNIRDVIPYPRTPKNCEF
;
A
#
# COMPACT_ATOMS: atom_id res chain seq x y z
N GLU A 1 -6.55 12.38 -3.52
CA GLU A 1 -6.38 13.45 -4.53
C GLU A 1 -5.03 13.36 -5.26
N MET A 2 -3.88 13.15 -4.57
CA MET A 2 -2.55 13.09 -5.21
C MET A 2 -2.49 12.04 -6.35
N LEU A 3 -2.88 10.79 -6.09
CA LEU A 3 -2.85 9.73 -7.12
C LEU A 3 -3.73 10.10 -8.33
N LYS A 4 -4.94 10.59 -8.10
CA LYS A 4 -5.82 11.07 -9.17
C LYS A 4 -5.19 12.18 -10.00
N TYR A 5 -4.53 13.12 -9.33
CA TYR A 5 -3.82 14.20 -10.00
C TYR A 5 -2.68 13.66 -10.88
N VAL A 6 -1.86 12.76 -10.35
CA VAL A 6 -0.73 12.16 -11.09
C VAL A 6 -1.23 11.42 -12.32
N ILE A 7 -2.25 10.56 -12.18
CA ILE A 7 -2.80 9.81 -13.30
C ILE A 7 -3.41 10.75 -14.35
N LYS A 8 -4.20 11.74 -13.90
CA LYS A 8 -4.76 12.74 -14.81
C LYS A 8 -3.66 13.51 -15.55
N TYR A 9 -2.60 13.93 -14.85
CA TYR A 9 -1.48 14.62 -15.45
C TYR A 9 -0.83 13.79 -16.56
N VAL A 10 -0.62 12.49 -16.32
CA VAL A 10 -0.06 11.57 -17.31
C VAL A 10 -1.00 11.39 -18.50
N LEU A 11 -2.30 11.23 -18.27
CA LEU A 11 -3.30 11.13 -19.35
C LEU A 11 -3.32 12.38 -20.24
N ASP A 12 -3.13 13.56 -19.64
CA ASP A 12 -3.19 14.84 -20.34
C ASP A 12 -1.87 15.19 -21.05
N ASN A 13 -0.72 14.76 -20.52
CA ASN A 13 0.61 15.19 -20.99
C ASN A 13 1.42 14.11 -21.71
N CYS A 14 1.04 12.81 -21.59
CA CYS A 14 1.69 11.69 -22.26
C CYS A 14 0.69 10.86 -23.08
N PRO A 15 -0.16 11.50 -23.94
CA PRO A 15 -1.23 10.80 -24.63
C PRO A 15 -0.71 9.78 -25.66
N GLU A 16 0.45 10.01 -26.27
CA GLU A 16 1.03 9.12 -27.28
C GLU A 16 1.52 7.83 -26.61
N GLU A 17 2.23 7.94 -25.47
CA GLU A 17 2.73 6.81 -24.69
C GLU A 17 1.58 5.99 -24.11
N ILE A 18 0.56 6.64 -23.58
CA ILE A 18 -0.62 5.96 -23.06
C ILE A 18 -1.41 5.26 -24.17
N ASN A 19 -1.56 5.87 -25.34
CA ASN A 19 -2.21 5.22 -26.47
C ASN A 19 -1.40 4.03 -26.99
N PHE A 20 -0.05 4.14 -27.01
CA PHE A 20 0.81 3.01 -27.34
C PHE A 20 0.63 1.86 -26.36
N CYS A 21 0.68 2.15 -25.05
CA CYS A 21 0.48 1.14 -24.01
C CYS A 21 -0.93 0.51 -24.06
N ASP A 22 -1.97 1.31 -24.29
CA ASP A 22 -3.35 0.83 -24.43
C ASP A 22 -3.53 -0.12 -25.63
N GLN A 23 -2.78 0.13 -26.70
CA GLN A 23 -2.87 -0.68 -27.93
C GLN A 23 -2.02 -1.95 -27.86
N PHE A 24 -0.81 -1.88 -27.31
CA PHE A 24 0.22 -2.91 -27.46
C PHE A 24 0.62 -3.62 -26.17
N VAL A 25 0.33 -3.04 -24.99
CA VAL A 25 0.70 -3.61 -23.67
C VAL A 25 -0.51 -4.13 -22.93
N GLU A 26 -1.46 -3.25 -22.56
CA GLU A 26 -2.68 -3.62 -21.84
C GLU A 26 -3.89 -2.99 -22.52
N LYS A 27 -4.65 -3.79 -23.26
CA LYS A 27 -5.87 -3.30 -23.92
C LYS A 27 -6.90 -2.83 -22.91
N GLY A 28 -7.35 -1.57 -23.05
CA GLY A 28 -8.30 -0.93 -22.12
C GLY A 28 -7.62 -0.15 -20.98
N LEU A 29 -6.31 -0.01 -21.02
CA LEU A 29 -5.51 0.74 -20.04
C LEU A 29 -6.03 2.16 -19.84
N LYS A 30 -6.26 2.89 -20.93
CA LYS A 30 -6.74 4.28 -20.89
C LYS A 30 -8.08 4.39 -20.16
N LYS A 31 -8.98 3.45 -20.40
CA LYS A 31 -10.26 3.37 -19.69
C LYS A 31 -10.04 3.08 -18.21
N LYS A 32 -9.21 2.10 -17.87
CA LYS A 32 -8.85 1.75 -16.47
C LYS A 32 -8.34 2.97 -15.71
N LEU A 33 -7.42 3.74 -16.30
CA LEU A 33 -6.85 4.93 -15.69
C LEU A 33 -7.90 6.05 -15.52
N THR A 34 -8.76 6.27 -16.51
CA THR A 34 -9.85 7.24 -16.43
C THR A 34 -10.86 6.85 -15.36
N ASP A 35 -11.29 5.60 -15.34
CA ASP A 35 -12.23 5.08 -14.33
C ASP A 35 -11.68 5.28 -12.91
N LEU A 36 -10.35 5.10 -12.68
CA LEU A 36 -9.75 5.34 -11.38
C LEU A 36 -9.77 6.83 -10.99
N VAL A 37 -9.51 7.74 -11.93
CA VAL A 37 -9.58 9.19 -11.67
C VAL A 37 -10.98 9.60 -11.21
N ASP A 38 -12.01 9.01 -11.82
CA ASP A 38 -13.41 9.33 -11.52
C ASP A 38 -13.94 8.54 -10.30
N ALA A 39 -13.31 7.42 -9.94
CA ALA A 39 -13.78 6.55 -8.87
C ALA A 39 -13.86 7.25 -7.51
N LYS A 40 -14.82 6.85 -6.70
CA LYS A 40 -14.85 7.17 -5.28
C LYS A 40 -14.03 6.11 -4.52
N PHE A 41 -12.96 6.55 -3.85
CA PHE A 41 -12.13 5.67 -3.03
C PHE A 41 -12.85 5.32 -1.73
N VAL A 42 -13.03 4.04 -1.49
CA VAL A 42 -13.61 3.52 -0.25
C VAL A 42 -12.56 3.57 0.87
N ARG A 43 -13.01 3.75 2.11
CA ARG A 43 -12.18 3.65 3.32
C ARG A 43 -12.84 2.68 4.27
N ILE A 44 -12.14 1.63 4.65
CA ILE A 44 -12.68 0.53 5.45
C ILE A 44 -11.60 -0.03 6.37
N SER A 45 -11.97 -0.59 7.53
CA SER A 45 -11.00 -1.21 8.43
C SER A 45 -10.59 -2.59 7.93
N HIS A 46 -9.39 -3.06 8.34
CA HIS A 46 -8.94 -4.41 8.09
C HIS A 46 -9.94 -5.45 8.64
N HIS A 47 -10.46 -5.22 9.85
CA HIS A 47 -11.46 -6.08 10.47
C HIS A 47 -12.71 -6.25 9.59
N ASP A 48 -13.27 -5.13 9.08
CA ASP A 48 -14.47 -5.18 8.22
C ASP A 48 -14.18 -5.85 6.87
N ILE A 49 -12.94 -5.71 6.36
CA ILE A 49 -12.49 -6.44 5.15
C ILE A 49 -12.52 -7.95 5.41
N VAL A 50 -11.96 -8.40 6.53
CA VAL A 50 -11.98 -9.84 6.89
C VAL A 50 -13.42 -10.33 7.04
N ASP A 51 -14.32 -9.54 7.62
CA ASP A 51 -15.74 -9.87 7.71
C ASP A 51 -16.39 -10.08 6.33
N ILE A 52 -16.05 -9.24 5.35
CA ILE A 52 -16.52 -9.38 3.97
C ILE A 52 -15.97 -10.65 3.34
N LEU A 53 -14.67 -10.91 3.50
CA LEU A 53 -14.02 -12.10 2.94
C LEU A 53 -14.55 -13.40 3.52
N LEU A 54 -14.81 -13.46 4.84
CA LEU A 54 -15.38 -14.63 5.52
C LEU A 54 -16.83 -14.92 5.11
N LYS A 55 -17.58 -13.90 4.68
CA LYS A 55 -18.96 -14.04 4.18
C LYS A 55 -19.04 -14.30 2.68
N ALA A 56 -17.91 -14.19 1.96
CA ALA A 56 -17.88 -14.43 0.53
C ALA A 56 -18.11 -15.91 0.22
N ASP A 57 -18.98 -16.19 -0.75
CA ASP A 57 -19.19 -17.55 -1.28
C ASP A 57 -18.06 -17.90 -2.27
N GLN A 58 -16.84 -18.00 -1.71
CA GLN A 58 -15.62 -18.29 -2.47
C GLN A 58 -14.68 -19.18 -1.65
N LYS A 59 -13.99 -20.07 -2.33
CA LYS A 59 -12.92 -20.86 -1.74
C LYS A 59 -11.59 -20.12 -1.89
N TRP A 60 -10.98 -19.78 -0.77
CA TRP A 60 -9.69 -19.09 -0.72
C TRP A 60 -8.53 -20.09 -0.73
N GLU A 61 -7.42 -19.73 -1.36
CA GLU A 61 -6.14 -20.43 -1.23
C GLU A 61 -5.54 -20.16 0.16
N PHE A 62 -5.63 -18.89 0.63
CA PHE A 62 -5.25 -18.45 1.96
C PHE A 62 -6.49 -18.06 2.75
N ALA A 63 -6.77 -18.72 3.86
CA ALA A 63 -7.96 -18.41 4.66
C ALA A 63 -7.86 -16.98 5.24
N PRO A 64 -8.89 -16.13 5.09
CA PRO A 64 -8.91 -14.81 5.72
C PRO A 64 -8.83 -14.90 7.24
N SER A 65 -8.02 -14.08 7.87
CA SER A 65 -7.81 -14.03 9.31
C SER A 65 -7.77 -12.59 9.81
N TYR A 66 -8.24 -12.35 11.04
CA TYR A 66 -8.18 -11.03 11.67
C TYR A 66 -6.78 -10.65 12.14
N ASP A 67 -5.89 -11.62 12.28
CA ASP A 67 -4.54 -11.44 12.81
C ASP A 67 -3.44 -11.46 11.73
N ASP A 68 -3.83 -11.75 10.48
CA ASP A 68 -2.90 -11.89 9.35
C ASP A 68 -3.05 -10.77 8.33
N ASP A 69 -2.08 -10.69 7.43
CA ASP A 69 -2.13 -9.82 6.25
C ASP A 69 -3.13 -10.37 5.22
N ILE A 70 -3.60 -9.51 4.33
CA ILE A 70 -4.48 -9.93 3.23
C ILE A 70 -3.67 -10.40 2.03
N ALA A 71 -4.03 -11.57 1.48
CA ALA A 71 -3.38 -12.12 0.30
C ALA A 71 -3.80 -11.38 -0.99
N LYS A 72 -3.04 -11.54 -2.08
CA LYS A 72 -3.37 -10.93 -3.38
C LYS A 72 -4.75 -11.29 -3.92
N GLU A 73 -5.22 -12.50 -3.65
CA GLU A 73 -6.58 -12.92 -4.02
C GLU A 73 -7.65 -12.13 -3.27
N HIS A 74 -7.38 -11.78 -1.99
CA HIS A 74 -8.25 -10.94 -1.17
C HIS A 74 -8.26 -9.50 -1.69
N GLU A 75 -7.09 -8.92 -2.00
CA GLU A 75 -6.97 -7.57 -2.58
C GLU A 75 -7.79 -7.46 -3.88
N ARG A 76 -7.66 -8.45 -4.75
CA ARG A 76 -8.42 -8.51 -5.99
C ARG A 76 -9.92 -8.55 -5.72
N TYR A 77 -10.37 -9.49 -4.88
CA TYR A 77 -11.78 -9.60 -4.53
C TYR A 77 -12.36 -8.31 -3.96
N ILE A 78 -11.65 -7.67 -3.04
CA ILE A 78 -12.09 -6.42 -2.38
C ILE A 78 -12.22 -5.28 -3.38
N THR A 79 -11.28 -5.13 -4.30
CA THR A 79 -11.37 -4.09 -5.35
C THR A 79 -12.51 -4.36 -6.34
N GLU A 80 -12.81 -5.62 -6.63
CA GLU A 80 -13.97 -6.03 -7.43
C GLU A 80 -15.28 -5.80 -6.65
N TYR A 81 -15.34 -6.18 -5.38
CA TYR A 81 -16.51 -5.99 -4.51
C TYR A 81 -16.94 -4.52 -4.38
N PHE A 82 -15.99 -3.62 -4.20
CA PHE A 82 -16.22 -2.18 -4.11
C PHE A 82 -16.21 -1.47 -5.48
N ASN A 83 -15.92 -2.20 -6.53
CA ASN A 83 -15.78 -1.68 -7.89
C ASN A 83 -14.86 -0.45 -7.96
N GLY A 84 -13.68 -0.54 -7.34
CA GLY A 84 -12.72 0.55 -7.32
C GLY A 84 -11.66 0.49 -6.25
N PRO A 85 -10.87 1.57 -6.10
CA PRO A 85 -9.80 1.65 -5.12
C PRO A 85 -10.29 1.65 -3.68
N VAL A 86 -9.57 0.96 -2.80
CA VAL A 86 -9.91 0.81 -1.39
C VAL A 86 -8.73 1.19 -0.50
N PHE A 87 -8.95 2.11 0.43
CA PHE A 87 -8.07 2.35 1.56
C PHE A 87 -8.43 1.39 2.70
N ILE A 88 -7.53 0.49 3.04
CA ILE A 88 -7.66 -0.41 4.19
C ILE A 88 -6.88 0.21 5.35
N LYS A 89 -7.54 0.42 6.48
CA LYS A 89 -6.98 1.09 7.64
C LYS A 89 -7.12 0.24 8.91
N ASP A 90 -6.49 0.67 9.99
CA ASP A 90 -6.59 0.05 11.31
C ASP A 90 -6.18 -1.42 11.28
N TRP A 91 -4.95 -1.66 10.84
CA TRP A 91 -4.35 -2.98 10.70
C TRP A 91 -3.96 -3.60 12.05
N PRO A 92 -3.95 -4.94 12.17
CA PRO A 92 -3.45 -5.60 13.36
C PRO A 92 -2.02 -5.16 13.70
N LYS A 93 -1.78 -4.83 14.97
CA LYS A 93 -0.48 -4.27 15.39
C LYS A 93 0.67 -5.25 15.22
N ASP A 94 0.41 -6.55 15.33
CA ASP A 94 1.46 -7.57 15.41
C ASP A 94 2.07 -7.91 14.04
N ILE A 95 1.40 -7.54 12.95
CA ILE A 95 1.90 -7.69 11.58
C ILE A 95 2.48 -6.40 10.98
N LYS A 96 2.41 -5.27 11.70
CA LYS A 96 2.87 -3.96 11.21
C LYS A 96 4.07 -3.45 12.01
N ALA A 97 4.85 -2.57 11.41
CA ALA A 97 6.11 -2.10 11.95
C ALA A 97 5.98 -1.38 13.31
N TYR A 98 7.00 -1.51 14.15
CA TYR A 98 7.07 -0.99 15.52
C TYR A 98 6.84 0.51 15.65
N TYR A 99 7.17 1.28 14.61
CA TYR A 99 7.08 2.74 14.61
C TYR A 99 5.68 3.28 14.30
N MET A 100 4.74 2.42 13.97
CA MET A 100 3.36 2.82 13.67
C MET A 100 2.60 3.09 14.97
N LYS A 101 1.81 4.17 14.97
CA LYS A 101 1.02 4.54 16.15
C LYS A 101 0.00 3.47 16.51
N VAL A 102 0.07 2.99 17.74
CA VAL A 102 -0.94 2.07 18.26
C VAL A 102 -2.24 2.82 18.52
N ASN A 103 -3.34 2.26 18.04
CA ASN A 103 -4.68 2.81 18.26
C ASN A 103 -5.14 2.63 19.75
N PRO A 104 -6.14 3.39 20.22
CA PRO A 104 -6.64 3.29 21.59
C PRO A 104 -7.15 1.89 22.00
N ASP A 105 -7.50 1.04 21.05
CA ASP A 105 -7.92 -0.35 21.28
C ASP A 105 -6.78 -1.27 21.70
N ASN A 106 -5.53 -0.80 21.59
CA ASN A 106 -4.29 -1.54 21.85
C ASN A 106 -4.14 -2.86 21.05
N LYS A 107 -4.89 -3.01 19.98
CA LYS A 107 -4.88 -4.17 19.07
C LYS A 107 -4.50 -3.81 17.66
N THR A 108 -4.81 -2.60 17.24
CA THR A 108 -4.57 -2.12 15.87
C THR A 108 -3.58 -0.96 15.86
N VAL A 109 -3.07 -0.64 14.67
CA VAL A 109 -2.23 0.54 14.42
C VAL A 109 -2.89 1.46 13.40
N ALA A 110 -2.60 2.75 13.48
CA ALA A 110 -3.06 3.78 12.55
C ALA A 110 -2.31 3.69 11.21
N ALA A 111 -2.33 2.49 10.62
CA ALA A 111 -1.82 2.21 9.29
C ALA A 111 -2.90 2.34 8.23
N VAL A 112 -2.51 2.59 7.01
CA VAL A 112 -3.39 2.64 5.85
C VAL A 112 -2.64 2.17 4.62
N ASP A 113 -3.26 1.25 3.88
CA ASP A 113 -2.77 0.77 2.60
C ASP A 113 -3.81 1.08 1.52
N LEU A 114 -3.36 1.53 0.35
CA LEU A 114 -4.22 1.76 -0.81
C LEU A 114 -4.09 0.59 -1.78
N ILE A 115 -5.17 -0.14 -1.94
CA ILE A 115 -5.31 -1.22 -2.90
C ILE A 115 -6.05 -0.69 -4.13
N VAL A 116 -5.48 -0.93 -5.30
CA VAL A 116 -6.08 -0.53 -6.59
C VAL A 116 -6.42 -1.77 -7.42
N PRO A 117 -7.46 -1.70 -8.27
CA PRO A 117 -7.83 -2.80 -9.15
C PRO A 117 -6.63 -3.29 -9.98
N VAL A 118 -6.52 -4.61 -10.16
CA VAL A 118 -5.49 -5.32 -10.94
C VAL A 118 -4.11 -5.37 -10.28
N SER A 119 -3.61 -4.24 -9.76
CA SER A 119 -2.21 -4.15 -9.27
C SER A 119 -2.04 -4.39 -7.77
N GLY A 120 -3.15 -4.45 -6.99
CA GLY A 120 -3.08 -4.66 -5.55
C GLY A 120 -2.57 -3.43 -4.80
N GLU A 121 -1.76 -3.62 -3.75
CA GLU A 121 -1.21 -2.53 -2.94
C GLU A 121 -0.29 -1.63 -3.77
N LEU A 122 -0.67 -0.35 -3.90
CA LEU A 122 0.09 0.69 -4.58
C LEU A 122 0.80 1.63 -3.60
N MET A 123 0.20 1.88 -2.44
CA MET A 123 0.68 2.84 -1.45
C MET A 123 0.39 2.30 -0.05
N GLY A 124 1.37 2.44 0.83
CA GLY A 124 1.22 2.14 2.26
C GLY A 124 1.72 3.29 3.13
N GLY A 125 1.10 3.48 4.30
CA GLY A 125 1.48 4.54 5.22
C GLY A 125 0.93 4.37 6.62
N SER A 126 1.33 5.24 7.53
CA SER A 126 0.80 5.28 8.89
C SER A 126 1.01 6.62 9.56
N GLN A 127 0.22 6.89 10.58
CA GLN A 127 0.65 7.80 11.63
C GLN A 127 1.84 7.18 12.36
N ARG A 128 2.81 8.00 12.74
CA ARG A 128 4.01 7.55 13.48
C ARG A 128 3.76 7.69 14.99
N GLU A 129 4.34 6.76 15.77
CA GLU A 129 4.30 6.90 17.23
C GLU A 129 5.18 8.10 17.65
N GLU A 130 4.58 9.07 18.31
CA GLU A 130 5.23 10.26 18.81
C GLU A 130 5.70 10.12 20.28
N ASN A 131 5.15 9.17 21.02
CA ASN A 131 5.53 8.93 22.41
C ASN A 131 6.72 7.99 22.49
N LEU A 132 7.84 8.46 23.08
CA LEU A 132 9.07 7.69 23.19
C LEU A 132 8.89 6.40 23.98
N ASP A 133 8.18 6.45 25.11
CA ASP A 133 8.03 5.28 25.99
C ASP A 133 7.20 4.18 25.30
N VAL A 134 6.14 4.58 24.59
CA VAL A 134 5.31 3.66 23.80
C VAL A 134 6.13 3.04 22.66
N LEU A 135 6.94 3.86 21.98
CA LEU A 135 7.82 3.39 20.90
C LEU A 135 8.83 2.37 21.40
N LEU A 136 9.52 2.67 22.53
CA LEU A 136 10.49 1.78 23.14
C LEU A 136 9.87 0.45 23.59
N LYS A 137 8.65 0.50 24.15
CA LYS A 137 7.90 -0.70 24.53
C LYS A 137 7.57 -1.55 23.31
N ARG A 138 7.13 -0.95 22.21
CA ARG A 138 6.85 -1.67 20.95
C ARG A 138 8.12 -2.31 20.38
N MET A 139 9.26 -1.62 20.42
CA MET A 139 10.54 -2.18 19.99
C MET A 139 10.91 -3.42 20.81
N GLU A 140 10.70 -3.36 22.13
CA GLU A 140 10.94 -4.51 23.03
C GLU A 140 10.02 -5.69 22.69
N GLU A 141 8.70 -5.44 22.54
CA GLU A 141 7.71 -6.46 22.17
C GLU A 141 8.06 -7.14 20.83
N MET A 142 8.61 -6.41 19.88
CA MET A 142 8.96 -6.90 18.56
C MET A 142 10.44 -7.31 18.41
N HIS A 143 11.21 -7.33 19.51
CA HIS A 143 12.64 -7.68 19.53
C HIS A 143 13.49 -6.84 18.57
N VAL A 144 13.16 -5.54 18.43
CA VAL A 144 13.93 -4.61 17.59
C VAL A 144 15.08 -4.05 18.38
N GLU A 145 16.29 -4.25 17.88
CA GLU A 145 17.49 -3.67 18.48
C GLU A 145 17.52 -2.15 18.29
N LYS A 146 18.10 -1.45 19.31
CA LYS A 146 18.20 0.02 19.27
C LYS A 146 19.46 0.48 18.55
N ASP A 147 20.43 -0.40 18.42
CA ASP A 147 21.72 -0.09 17.80
C ASP A 147 21.52 0.38 16.35
N GLY A 148 22.11 1.52 16.03
CA GLY A 148 22.02 2.14 14.70
C GLY A 148 20.75 2.95 14.41
N ILE A 149 19.76 2.96 15.32
CA ILE A 149 18.50 3.74 15.16
C ILE A 149 18.25 4.73 16.29
N GLU A 150 19.25 5.02 17.13
CA GLU A 150 19.14 6.01 18.22
C GLU A 150 18.73 7.39 17.69
N TRP A 151 19.23 7.79 16.53
CA TRP A 151 18.85 9.04 15.86
C TRP A 151 17.32 9.14 15.65
N TYR A 152 16.65 8.01 15.37
CA TYR A 152 15.20 7.97 15.21
C TYR A 152 14.49 8.15 16.56
N LEU A 153 15.02 7.57 17.63
CA LEU A 153 14.51 7.75 19.00
C LEU A 153 14.69 9.20 19.46
N ASP A 154 15.82 9.82 19.10
CA ASP A 154 16.14 11.21 19.44
C ASP A 154 15.14 12.21 18.86
N THR A 155 14.52 11.89 17.72
CA THR A 155 13.42 12.71 17.16
C THR A 155 12.17 12.74 18.06
N ARG A 156 12.07 11.88 19.08
CA ARG A 156 11.04 11.90 20.11
C ARG A 156 11.59 12.41 21.45
N ARG A 157 12.86 12.15 21.75
CA ARG A 157 13.52 12.57 23.00
C ARG A 157 13.69 14.09 23.08
N TYR A 158 14.05 14.71 21.99
CA TYR A 158 14.34 16.15 21.92
C TYR A 158 13.16 17.00 21.43
N GLY A 159 12.01 16.44 21.37
CA GLY A 159 10.78 17.08 20.95
C GLY A 159 10.33 16.58 19.58
N GLY A 160 9.04 16.35 19.46
CA GLY A 160 8.41 15.84 18.24
C GLY A 160 7.05 16.48 18.02
N CYS A 161 6.42 16.11 16.94
CA CYS A 161 5.04 16.48 16.64
C CYS A 161 4.28 15.24 16.14
N VAL A 162 2.97 15.30 16.19
CA VAL A 162 2.12 14.33 15.50
C VAL A 162 2.40 14.40 14.02
N HIS A 163 2.81 13.30 13.43
CA HIS A 163 3.14 13.22 12.00
C HIS A 163 2.78 11.87 11.41
N SER A 164 2.59 11.85 10.12
CA SER A 164 2.33 10.65 9.32
C SER A 164 3.27 10.61 8.13
N GLY A 165 3.45 9.42 7.59
CA GLY A 165 4.21 9.23 6.37
C GLY A 165 3.59 8.12 5.54
N PHE A 166 3.81 8.18 4.23
CA PHE A 166 3.43 7.11 3.30
C PHE A 166 4.54 6.90 2.28
N GLY A 167 4.56 5.70 1.71
CA GLY A 167 5.38 5.35 0.56
C GLY A 167 4.49 4.89 -0.59
N MET A 168 4.87 5.26 -1.80
CA MET A 168 4.30 4.74 -3.03
C MET A 168 5.43 4.22 -3.89
N GLY A 169 5.38 2.94 -4.28
CA GLY A 169 6.40 2.36 -5.15
C GLY A 169 6.37 3.03 -6.51
N PHE A 170 7.47 3.69 -6.89
CA PHE A 170 7.54 4.38 -8.17
C PHE A 170 7.40 3.40 -9.34
N GLU A 171 8.09 2.28 -9.27
CA GLU A 171 8.02 1.23 -10.29
C GLU A 171 6.61 0.61 -10.36
N ARG A 172 5.97 0.39 -9.22
CA ARG A 172 4.57 -0.08 -9.19
C ARG A 172 3.61 0.93 -9.82
N LEU A 173 3.86 2.23 -9.60
CA LEU A 173 3.09 3.28 -10.26
C LEU A 173 3.30 3.26 -11.78
N ILE A 174 4.55 3.11 -12.25
CA ILE A 174 4.83 2.98 -13.68
C ILE A 174 4.15 1.74 -14.27
N MET A 175 4.25 0.58 -13.62
CA MET A 175 3.53 -0.63 -14.04
C MET A 175 2.02 -0.36 -14.17
N TYR A 176 1.44 0.32 -13.19
CA TYR A 176 0.00 0.65 -13.20
C TYR A 176 -0.37 1.59 -14.34
N LEU A 177 0.48 2.58 -14.66
CA LEU A 177 0.29 3.57 -15.71
C LEU A 177 0.50 3.00 -17.13
N THR A 178 1.32 1.96 -17.26
CA THR A 178 1.71 1.40 -18.57
C THR A 178 1.07 0.04 -18.87
N GLY A 179 0.59 -0.66 -17.83
CA GLY A 179 0.08 -2.03 -17.96
C GLY A 179 1.18 -3.10 -18.04
N VAL A 180 2.45 -2.73 -17.81
CA VAL A 180 3.57 -3.70 -17.81
C VAL A 180 3.50 -4.56 -16.56
N ASP A 181 3.55 -5.87 -16.71
CA ASP A 181 3.38 -6.84 -15.60
C ASP A 181 4.65 -7.12 -14.81
N ASN A 182 5.83 -6.92 -15.42
CA ASN A 182 7.11 -7.27 -14.80
C ASN A 182 7.83 -6.00 -14.35
N ILE A 183 8.09 -5.89 -13.05
CA ILE A 183 8.77 -4.74 -12.44
C ILE A 183 10.18 -4.49 -13.05
N ARG A 184 10.84 -5.52 -13.55
CA ARG A 184 12.16 -5.36 -14.19
C ARG A 184 12.11 -4.54 -15.49
N ASP A 185 10.96 -4.60 -16.17
CA ASP A 185 10.78 -3.93 -17.47
C ASP A 185 10.47 -2.43 -17.33
N VAL A 186 10.22 -1.98 -16.09
CA VAL A 186 10.02 -0.55 -15.77
C VAL A 186 11.21 0.08 -15.04
N ILE A 187 12.28 -0.70 -14.84
CA ILE A 187 13.54 -0.25 -14.24
C ILE A 187 14.60 -0.17 -15.33
N PRO A 188 15.25 1.00 -15.56
CA PRO A 188 16.27 1.15 -16.61
C PRO A 188 17.46 0.17 -16.49
N TYR A 189 17.85 -0.16 -15.24
CA TYR A 189 18.97 -1.04 -14.92
C TYR A 189 18.57 -2.05 -13.85
N PRO A 190 17.74 -3.07 -14.18
CA PRO A 190 17.23 -4.00 -13.19
C PRO A 190 18.33 -4.92 -12.68
N ARG A 191 18.48 -4.97 -11.35
CA ARG A 191 19.39 -5.90 -10.67
C ARG A 191 18.61 -7.10 -10.17
N THR A 192 19.12 -8.28 -10.44
CA THR A 192 18.54 -9.55 -10.01
C THR A 192 19.60 -10.48 -9.42
N PRO A 193 19.23 -11.50 -8.66
CA PRO A 193 20.19 -12.49 -8.21
C PRO A 193 21.01 -13.01 -9.41
N LYS A 194 22.34 -12.96 -9.30
CA LYS A 194 23.33 -13.34 -10.33
C LYS A 194 23.40 -12.41 -11.56
N ASN A 195 22.72 -11.26 -11.54
CA ASN A 195 22.82 -10.25 -12.59
C ASN A 195 22.91 -8.85 -11.95
N CYS A 196 24.11 -8.26 -12.03
CA CYS A 196 24.44 -6.91 -11.56
C CYS A 196 25.59 -6.36 -12.40
N GLU A 197 25.35 -6.24 -13.71
CA GLU A 197 26.39 -5.84 -14.67
C GLU A 197 26.47 -4.32 -14.87
N PHE A 198 25.50 -3.57 -14.35
CA PHE A 198 25.42 -2.12 -14.38
C PHE A 198 25.03 -1.53 -13.04
#